data_c39f4bf8d24363a6eaaa2293fbaf56b2
#
_entry.id   c39f4bf8d24363a6eaaa2293fbaf56b2
#
_cell.length_a   1.000
_cell.length_b   1.000
_cell.length_c   1.000
_cell.angle_alpha   90.00
_cell.angle_beta   90.00
_cell.angle_gamma   90.00
#
_symmetry.space_group_name_H-M   'P 1'
#
loop_
_entity.id
_entity.type
_entity.pdbx_description
1 polymer ?
#
loop_
_entity_poly.entity_id
_entity_poly.type
_entity_poly.pdbx_seq_one_letter_code
_entity_poly.pdbx_strand_id
1 'polypeptide(L)'
;MGSASLERLSCQSRQTARSPANPLSHRHTTGYSVRSDFFAEHVIMSDLSVQALAQGPVSQLEIDQRVYDLYDEYCHGRIDRREYLKRAAALAALGIPALAMATSLLPQYAKAQTISFTDSRIKANYISYPSPGGNGDGKDMRGYLVQPAGNGPWPAVLVIHENRGLNPYIEDVARRAAIAGFLALAPDGLAPLGGYPGNDDDGRTMQAKLDQAKLRTDMLNGAKWLKAHKLSTGKLGVTGFCWGGGTSNYLAATMGADLQASAPYYGAAAATADVGKIKAAMLIHFASKDDGINGMWPAYEAALKAAGTRYEAHTYPDTQHGFHNNSTPRYNEAAAKLSWDRTIEHFKKHLA
;
A
#
# COMPACT_ATOMS: atom_id res chain seq x y z
N MET A 1 54.55 -31.63 -21.78
CA MET A 1 55.71 -31.23 -20.96
C MET A 1 55.13 -30.19 -20.00
N GLY A 2 55.02 -30.34 -18.80
CA GLY A 2 55.38 -30.96 -17.54
C GLY A 2 54.54 -30.26 -16.51
N SER A 3 53.74 -30.87 -15.73
CA SER A 3 53.99 -31.68 -14.55
C SER A 3 54.18 -30.86 -13.26
N ALA A 4 53.24 -31.09 -12.34
CA ALA A 4 53.35 -31.34 -10.90
C ALA A 4 53.62 -30.10 -10.00
N SER A 5 53.19 -29.98 -8.76
CA SER A 5 52.69 -30.91 -7.72
C SER A 5 52.09 -30.13 -6.57
N LEU A 6 51.03 -30.57 -6.00
CA LEU A 6 50.72 -30.94 -4.60
C LEU A 6 51.71 -30.47 -3.51
N GLU A 7 51.17 -29.81 -2.48
CA GLU A 7 51.44 -30.22 -1.09
C GLU A 7 50.29 -29.82 -0.13
N ARG A 8 49.82 -30.85 0.55
CA ARG A 8 48.97 -30.78 1.76
C ARG A 8 49.88 -30.66 2.97
N LEU A 9 49.43 -29.96 3.99
CA LEU A 9 49.74 -30.36 5.37
C LEU A 9 48.61 -29.97 6.31
N SER A 10 48.19 -30.97 7.00
CA SER A 10 47.24 -31.11 8.09
C SER A 10 47.93 -30.79 9.43
N CYS A 11 47.20 -30.46 10.45
CA CYS A 11 47.10 -31.17 11.73
C CYS A 11 46.71 -30.27 12.93
N GLN A 12 45.63 -30.59 13.54
CA GLN A 12 45.37 -30.95 14.95
C GLN A 12 45.46 -29.86 16.04
N SER A 13 44.34 -29.54 16.64
CA SER A 13 43.68 -30.09 17.85
C SER A 13 44.31 -29.75 19.21
N ARG A 14 43.44 -29.27 20.15
CA ARG A 14 43.20 -29.64 21.56
C ARG A 14 42.48 -28.48 22.25
N GLN A 15 41.26 -28.61 22.63
CA GLN A 15 40.65 -29.05 23.94
C GLN A 15 41.34 -28.51 25.21
N THR A 16 40.58 -27.79 26.06
CA THR A 16 40.03 -28.12 27.42
C THR A 16 39.73 -26.81 28.13
N ALA A 17 38.54 -26.50 28.54
CA ALA A 17 37.75 -26.91 29.72
C ALA A 17 38.03 -26.13 31.01
N ARG A 18 36.91 -25.69 31.60
CA ARG A 18 36.58 -25.46 32.99
C ARG A 18 36.37 -24.05 33.50
N SER A 19 35.11 -23.81 33.85
CA SER A 19 34.62 -22.92 34.91
C SER A 19 35.07 -23.44 36.28
N PRO A 20 35.14 -22.64 37.36
CA PRO A 20 33.94 -22.47 38.19
C PRO A 20 33.81 -21.14 39.01
N ALA A 21 32.56 -20.88 39.41
CA ALA A 21 32.06 -20.39 40.71
C ALA A 21 32.35 -19.01 41.28
N ASN A 22 31.25 -18.33 41.57
CA ASN A 22 30.97 -17.22 42.51
C ASN A 22 31.57 -17.47 43.94
N PRO A 23 31.85 -16.45 44.77
CA PRO A 23 30.79 -15.92 45.65
C PRO A 23 30.83 -14.42 46.05
N LEU A 24 29.64 -13.90 46.32
CA LEU A 24 29.16 -12.99 47.40
C LEU A 24 30.12 -11.98 48.06
N SER A 25 29.84 -10.66 48.09
CA SER A 25 29.24 -9.97 49.26
C SER A 25 29.43 -8.44 49.27
N HIS A 26 28.42 -7.77 49.82
CA HIS A 26 28.37 -6.50 50.56
C HIS A 26 28.27 -5.15 49.85
N ARG A 27 27.01 -4.67 49.93
CA ARG A 27 26.55 -3.34 50.39
C ARG A 27 27.48 -2.13 50.24
N HIS A 28 27.02 -1.10 49.53
CA HIS A 28 26.87 0.24 50.07
C HIS A 28 25.76 1.02 49.36
N THR A 29 24.85 1.54 50.18
CA THR A 29 23.77 2.47 49.88
C THR A 29 24.37 3.88 49.65
N THR A 30 24.01 4.47 48.50
CA THR A 30 23.92 5.95 48.43
C THR A 30 22.75 6.30 47.52
N GLY A 31 21.79 6.98 48.13
CA GLY A 31 20.58 7.44 47.46
C GLY A 31 20.88 8.58 46.47
N TYR A 32 20.28 8.49 45.32
CA TYR A 32 20.03 9.65 44.48
C TYR A 32 18.53 9.73 44.20
N SER A 33 17.92 10.76 44.74
CA SER A 33 16.59 11.24 44.43
C SER A 33 16.58 11.68 42.97
N VAL A 34 15.94 10.88 42.09
CA VAL A 34 15.56 11.35 40.74
C VAL A 34 14.06 11.60 40.77
N ARG A 35 13.75 12.83 40.51
CA ARG A 35 12.43 13.48 40.57
C ARG A 35 11.39 12.84 39.65
N SER A 36 10.19 12.92 40.15
CA SER A 36 8.89 12.45 39.74
C SER A 36 8.29 13.10 38.46
N ASP A 37 9.06 13.45 37.45
CA ASP A 37 8.50 14.14 36.27
C ASP A 37 8.19 13.20 35.08
N PHE A 38 8.61 11.92 35.16
CA PHE A 38 8.34 10.93 34.09
C PHE A 38 6.98 10.23 34.22
N PHE A 39 6.33 10.30 35.39
CA PHE A 39 5.05 9.63 35.61
C PHE A 39 3.83 10.41 35.15
N ALA A 40 3.93 11.74 35.02
CA ALA A 40 2.79 12.57 34.66
C ALA A 40 2.44 12.47 33.16
N GLU A 41 3.42 12.35 32.27
CA GLU A 41 3.16 12.23 30.82
C GLU A 41 2.60 10.85 30.43
N HIS A 42 2.98 9.78 31.11
CA HIS A 42 2.45 8.44 30.83
C HIS A 42 1.02 8.23 31.34
N VAL A 43 0.64 8.87 32.42
CA VAL A 43 -0.72 8.77 32.99
C VAL A 43 -1.70 9.58 32.14
N ILE A 44 -1.32 10.74 31.61
CA ILE A 44 -2.20 11.56 30.76
C ILE A 44 -2.48 10.85 29.42
N MET A 45 -1.50 10.14 28.84
CA MET A 45 -1.68 9.42 27.58
C MET A 45 -2.52 8.14 27.77
N SER A 46 -2.46 7.47 28.92
CA SER A 46 -3.27 6.29 29.21
C SER A 46 -4.74 6.64 29.50
N ASP A 47 -5.01 7.75 30.18
CA ASP A 47 -6.37 8.19 30.46
C ASP A 47 -7.09 8.72 29.21
N LEU A 48 -6.39 9.41 28.31
CA LEU A 48 -6.97 9.86 27.03
C LEU A 48 -7.28 8.69 26.10
N SER A 49 -6.45 7.64 26.11
CA SER A 49 -6.73 6.43 25.31
C SER A 49 -7.88 5.59 25.88
N VAL A 50 -8.05 5.55 27.20
CA VAL A 50 -9.16 4.84 27.85
C VAL A 50 -10.49 5.58 27.65
N GLN A 51 -10.52 6.92 27.69
CA GLN A 51 -11.72 7.68 27.40
C GLN A 51 -12.13 7.63 25.93
N ALA A 52 -11.18 7.55 24.98
CA ALA A 52 -11.49 7.36 23.56
C ALA A 52 -12.06 5.96 23.26
N LEU A 53 -11.69 4.94 24.03
CA LEU A 53 -12.23 3.58 23.90
C LEU A 53 -13.64 3.41 24.50
N ALA A 54 -14.08 4.31 25.37
CA ALA A 54 -15.40 4.29 25.97
C ALA A 54 -16.50 4.93 25.08
N GLN A 55 -16.11 5.66 24.04
CA GLN A 55 -17.02 6.16 23.02
C GLN A 55 -17.12 5.08 21.93
N GLY A 56 -18.32 4.64 21.59
CA GLY A 56 -18.58 3.69 20.51
C GLY A 56 -17.93 4.15 19.17
N PRO A 57 -17.93 3.32 18.13
CA PRO A 57 -17.32 3.67 16.86
C PRO A 57 -18.01 4.91 16.27
N VAL A 58 -17.24 5.98 16.06
CA VAL A 58 -17.71 7.21 15.39
C VAL A 58 -18.00 6.87 13.93
N SER A 59 -19.20 7.17 13.45
CA SER A 59 -19.54 6.96 12.04
C SER A 59 -18.89 8.01 11.14
N GLN A 60 -18.73 7.70 9.85
CA GLN A 60 -18.16 8.63 8.88
C GLN A 60 -18.92 9.97 8.80
N LEU A 61 -20.24 9.95 8.99
CA LEU A 61 -21.09 11.14 8.96
C LEU A 61 -20.87 12.07 10.16
N GLU A 62 -20.30 11.58 11.25
CA GLU A 62 -20.03 12.32 12.47
C GLU A 62 -18.64 12.95 12.49
N ILE A 63 -17.79 12.68 11.50
CA ILE A 63 -16.43 13.22 11.44
C ILE A 63 -16.46 14.59 10.78
N ASP A 64 -15.99 15.62 11.53
CA ASP A 64 -15.85 16.98 11.03
C ASP A 64 -14.89 17.05 9.82
N GLN A 65 -15.27 17.82 8.79
CA GLN A 65 -14.48 17.93 7.56
C GLN A 65 -13.03 18.37 7.83
N ARG A 66 -12.80 19.24 8.81
CA ARG A 66 -11.44 19.69 9.18
C ARG A 66 -10.56 18.55 9.68
N VAL A 67 -11.14 17.52 10.29
CA VAL A 67 -10.41 16.32 10.71
C VAL A 67 -10.07 15.45 9.49
N TYR A 68 -10.95 15.39 8.50
CA TYR A 68 -10.66 14.75 7.22
C TYR A 68 -9.54 15.46 6.46
N ASP A 69 -9.56 16.79 6.41
CA ASP A 69 -8.52 17.58 5.73
C ASP A 69 -7.15 17.36 6.38
N LEU A 70 -7.08 17.35 7.72
CA LEU A 70 -5.87 17.00 8.44
C LEU A 70 -5.41 15.55 8.18
N TYR A 71 -6.37 14.62 8.08
CA TYR A 71 -6.05 13.23 7.75
C TYR A 71 -5.54 13.11 6.32
N ASP A 72 -6.03 13.91 5.39
CA ASP A 72 -5.54 13.96 4.02
C ASP A 72 -4.09 14.48 3.95
N GLU A 73 -3.77 15.57 4.67
CA GLU A 73 -2.39 16.06 4.81
C GLU A 73 -1.47 14.96 5.37
N TYR A 74 -1.92 14.23 6.40
CA TYR A 74 -1.21 13.12 6.97
C TYR A 74 -1.04 11.96 5.97
N CYS A 75 -2.08 11.56 5.25
CA CYS A 75 -2.00 10.49 4.26
C CYS A 75 -1.05 10.81 3.11
N HIS A 76 -0.95 12.07 2.70
CA HIS A 76 -0.03 12.52 1.67
C HIS A 76 1.38 12.85 2.17
N GLY A 77 1.66 12.61 3.45
CA GLY A 77 2.99 12.81 4.04
C GLY A 77 3.37 14.28 4.26
N ARG A 78 2.42 15.22 4.17
CA ARG A 78 2.64 16.65 4.43
C ARG A 78 2.87 16.93 5.91
N ILE A 79 2.27 16.11 6.78
CA ILE A 79 2.45 16.11 8.23
C ILE A 79 2.67 14.67 8.71
N ASP A 80 3.40 14.51 9.83
CA ASP A 80 3.55 13.21 10.49
C ASP A 80 2.36 12.91 11.43
N ARG A 81 2.33 11.70 11.99
CA ARG A 81 1.25 11.27 12.90
C ARG A 81 1.16 12.16 14.15
N ARG A 82 2.30 12.58 14.70
CA ARG A 82 2.35 13.39 15.90
C ARG A 82 1.73 14.76 15.63
N GLU A 83 2.11 15.39 14.53
CA GLU A 83 1.56 16.69 14.12
C GLU A 83 0.07 16.56 13.74
N TYR A 84 -0.33 15.49 13.09
CA TYR A 84 -1.73 15.17 12.82
C TYR A 84 -2.59 15.13 14.09
N LEU A 85 -2.18 14.31 15.07
CA LEU A 85 -2.91 14.18 16.35
C LEU A 85 -2.87 15.48 17.17
N LYS A 86 -1.75 16.22 17.15
CA LYS A 86 -1.62 17.52 17.81
C LYS A 86 -2.57 18.55 17.22
N ARG A 87 -2.65 18.68 15.88
CA ARG A 87 -3.56 19.60 15.21
C ARG A 87 -5.02 19.19 15.41
N ALA A 88 -5.33 17.89 15.38
CA ALA A 88 -6.64 17.39 15.72
C ALA A 88 -7.03 17.72 17.16
N ALA A 89 -6.10 17.56 18.13
CA ALA A 89 -6.35 17.95 19.51
C ALA A 89 -6.60 19.46 19.67
N ALA A 90 -5.94 20.32 18.88
CA ALA A 90 -6.17 21.76 18.88
C ALA A 90 -7.60 22.14 18.43
N LEU A 91 -8.24 21.34 17.56
CA LEU A 91 -9.64 21.52 17.18
C LEU A 91 -10.61 21.25 18.36
N ALA A 92 -10.18 20.50 19.38
CA ALA A 92 -11.00 20.27 20.57
C ALA A 92 -11.27 21.56 21.35
N ALA A 93 -10.38 22.56 21.27
CA ALA A 93 -10.62 23.89 21.84
C ALA A 93 -11.82 24.61 21.20
N LEU A 94 -12.30 24.15 20.05
CA LEU A 94 -13.50 24.63 19.34
C LEU A 94 -14.75 23.78 19.65
N GLY A 95 -14.70 22.92 20.67
CA GLY A 95 -15.82 22.05 21.08
C GLY A 95 -16.01 20.80 20.21
N ILE A 96 -15.02 20.45 19.39
CA ILE A 96 -15.09 19.29 18.49
C ILE A 96 -14.35 18.11 19.13
N PRO A 97 -14.92 16.90 19.22
CA PRO A 97 -14.23 15.71 19.71
C PRO A 97 -13.18 15.20 18.69
N ALA A 98 -12.38 16.13 18.16
CA ALA A 98 -11.54 15.92 17.00
C ALA A 98 -10.42 14.88 17.23
N LEU A 99 -9.95 14.69 18.47
CA LEU A 99 -8.95 13.67 18.76
C LEU A 99 -9.52 12.24 18.63
N ALA A 100 -10.75 12.03 19.12
CA ALA A 100 -11.45 10.76 18.95
C ALA A 100 -11.74 10.48 17.47
N MET A 101 -12.20 11.50 16.74
CA MET A 101 -12.42 11.44 15.29
C MET A 101 -11.11 11.11 14.55
N ALA A 102 -10.02 11.82 14.87
CA ALA A 102 -8.72 11.59 14.25
C ALA A 102 -8.18 10.17 14.52
N THR A 103 -8.35 9.66 15.74
CA THR A 103 -7.95 8.29 16.10
C THR A 103 -8.78 7.25 15.35
N SER A 104 -10.08 7.50 15.13
CA SER A 104 -10.96 6.59 14.40
C SER A 104 -10.61 6.49 12.90
N LEU A 105 -9.96 7.50 12.33
CA LEU A 105 -9.52 7.49 10.93
C LEU A 105 -8.29 6.59 10.68
N LEU A 106 -7.60 6.14 11.73
CA LEU A 106 -6.45 5.25 11.56
C LEU A 106 -6.89 3.84 11.11
N PRO A 107 -6.13 3.17 10.22
CA PRO A 107 -6.51 1.90 9.64
C PRO A 107 -6.74 0.78 10.67
N GLN A 108 -7.79 -0.03 10.45
CA GLN A 108 -8.16 -1.18 11.27
C GLN A 108 -8.16 -2.46 10.42
N TYR A 109 -6.99 -2.90 9.98
CA TYR A 109 -6.83 -4.02 9.03
C TYR A 109 -7.44 -5.34 9.49
N ALA A 110 -7.43 -5.64 10.78
CA ALA A 110 -8.02 -6.88 11.31
C ALA A 110 -9.54 -7.00 11.03
N LYS A 111 -10.23 -5.86 10.94
CA LYS A 111 -11.67 -5.80 10.65
C LYS A 111 -12.00 -5.71 9.17
N ALA A 112 -11.00 -5.39 8.33
CA ALA A 112 -11.19 -5.03 6.93
C ALA A 112 -10.91 -6.18 5.95
N GLN A 113 -10.44 -7.34 6.42
CA GLN A 113 -10.17 -8.50 5.57
C GLN A 113 -11.47 -9.13 5.08
N THR A 114 -11.72 -9.06 3.76
CA THR A 114 -12.94 -9.58 3.11
C THR A 114 -12.75 -11.03 2.66
N ILE A 115 -11.58 -11.35 2.11
CA ILE A 115 -11.23 -12.70 1.62
C ILE A 115 -10.06 -13.24 2.46
N SER A 116 -10.24 -14.41 3.08
CA SER A 116 -9.17 -15.08 3.81
C SER A 116 -8.04 -15.50 2.86
N PHE A 117 -6.79 -15.43 3.31
CA PHE A 117 -5.66 -15.99 2.58
C PHE A 117 -5.72 -17.53 2.47
N THR A 118 -6.54 -18.18 3.31
CA THR A 118 -6.80 -19.63 3.29
C THR A 118 -8.07 -20.00 2.54
N ASP A 119 -8.70 -19.06 1.84
CA ASP A 119 -9.92 -19.34 1.06
C ASP A 119 -9.64 -20.39 -0.02
N SER A 120 -10.41 -21.46 -0.05
CA SER A 120 -10.20 -22.60 -0.95
C SER A 120 -10.39 -22.28 -2.44
N ARG A 121 -10.99 -21.14 -2.75
CA ARG A 121 -11.21 -20.67 -4.13
C ARG A 121 -9.99 -20.01 -4.73
N ILE A 122 -8.92 -19.77 -3.96
CA ILE A 122 -7.67 -19.12 -4.39
C ILE A 122 -6.45 -19.88 -3.90
N LYS A 123 -5.29 -19.56 -4.53
CA LYS A 123 -3.97 -19.91 -4.00
C LYS A 123 -3.14 -18.62 -3.92
N ALA A 124 -2.67 -18.28 -2.74
CA ALA A 124 -1.96 -17.03 -2.47
C ALA A 124 -0.55 -17.32 -1.92
N ASN A 125 0.46 -16.69 -2.51
CA ASN A 125 1.85 -16.84 -2.09
C ASN A 125 2.63 -15.54 -2.31
N TYR A 126 3.64 -15.28 -1.47
CA TYR A 126 4.67 -14.33 -1.82
C TYR A 126 5.65 -14.97 -2.82
N ILE A 127 6.02 -14.18 -3.80
CA ILE A 127 6.99 -14.58 -4.84
C ILE A 127 8.06 -13.50 -4.99
N SER A 128 9.15 -13.86 -5.66
CA SER A 128 10.15 -12.89 -6.11
C SER A 128 10.16 -12.80 -7.63
N TYR A 129 10.45 -11.61 -8.14
CA TYR A 129 10.61 -11.36 -9.57
C TYR A 129 11.74 -10.35 -9.82
N PRO A 130 12.46 -10.45 -10.96
CA PRO A 130 13.55 -9.54 -11.27
C PRO A 130 13.04 -8.14 -11.56
N SER A 131 13.73 -7.13 -11.02
CA SER A 131 13.39 -5.71 -11.25
C SER A 131 14.64 -4.90 -11.63
N PRO A 132 15.14 -5.06 -12.85
CA PRO A 132 16.30 -4.30 -13.31
C PRO A 132 15.99 -2.79 -13.36
N GLY A 133 16.92 -1.99 -12.85
CA GLY A 133 16.77 -0.52 -12.81
C GLY A 133 15.79 0.01 -11.75
N GLY A 134 15.23 -0.86 -10.91
CA GLY A 134 14.41 -0.51 -9.77
C GLY A 134 15.20 -0.17 -8.51
N ASN A 135 14.51 -0.02 -7.37
CA ASN A 135 15.14 0.30 -6.07
C ASN A 135 15.95 -0.86 -5.46
N GLY A 136 15.78 -2.08 -5.95
CA GLY A 136 16.45 -3.26 -5.41
C GLY A 136 17.93 -3.41 -5.78
N ASP A 137 18.52 -2.50 -6.55
CA ASP A 137 19.93 -2.56 -7.01
C ASP A 137 20.33 -3.93 -7.61
N GLY A 138 19.46 -4.47 -8.48
CA GLY A 138 19.64 -5.79 -9.09
C GLY A 138 19.18 -6.97 -8.24
N LYS A 139 18.64 -6.73 -7.05
CA LYS A 139 17.96 -7.77 -6.27
C LYS A 139 16.53 -7.97 -6.79
N ASP A 140 16.01 -9.14 -6.55
CA ASP A 140 14.62 -9.45 -6.87
C ASP A 140 13.65 -8.64 -6.00
N MET A 141 12.60 -8.18 -6.63
CA MET A 141 11.46 -7.60 -5.94
C MET A 141 10.54 -8.70 -5.40
N ARG A 142 9.87 -8.42 -4.28
CA ARG A 142 8.83 -9.27 -3.72
C ARG A 142 7.46 -8.82 -4.18
N GLY A 143 6.52 -9.77 -4.35
CA GLY A 143 5.13 -9.48 -4.61
C GLY A 143 4.21 -10.57 -4.06
N TYR A 144 2.96 -10.23 -3.80
CA TYR A 144 1.92 -11.15 -3.39
C TYR A 144 1.13 -11.60 -4.61
N LEU A 145 1.37 -12.85 -5.03
CA LEU A 145 0.71 -13.47 -6.19
C LEU A 145 -0.48 -14.28 -5.71
N VAL A 146 -1.65 -14.00 -6.27
CA VAL A 146 -2.89 -14.73 -5.98
C VAL A 146 -3.48 -15.24 -7.29
N GLN A 147 -3.77 -16.53 -7.34
CA GLN A 147 -4.41 -17.17 -8.49
C GLN A 147 -5.76 -17.77 -8.08
N PRO A 148 -6.74 -17.82 -8.97
CA PRO A 148 -7.94 -18.63 -8.76
C PRO A 148 -7.59 -20.10 -8.51
N ALA A 149 -8.46 -20.86 -7.87
CA ALA A 149 -8.33 -22.30 -7.81
C ALA A 149 -8.52 -22.89 -9.24
N GLY A 150 -7.75 -23.92 -9.57
CA GLY A 150 -7.75 -24.54 -10.90
C GLY A 150 -6.41 -24.43 -11.61
N ASN A 151 -6.41 -24.65 -12.91
CA ASN A 151 -5.17 -24.83 -13.69
C ASN A 151 -4.79 -23.62 -14.58
N GLY A 152 -5.67 -22.64 -14.78
CA GLY A 152 -5.42 -21.50 -15.67
C GLY A 152 -5.34 -21.86 -17.15
N PRO A 153 -4.75 -21.03 -18.01
CA PRO A 153 -4.28 -19.68 -17.68
C PRO A 153 -5.41 -18.68 -17.45
N TRP A 154 -5.11 -17.57 -16.73
CA TRP A 154 -6.08 -16.51 -16.43
C TRP A 154 -5.61 -15.15 -16.97
N PRO A 155 -6.53 -14.24 -17.32
CA PRO A 155 -6.17 -12.85 -17.53
C PRO A 155 -5.50 -12.28 -16.27
N ALA A 156 -4.52 -11.41 -16.45
CA ALA A 156 -3.69 -10.91 -15.35
C ALA A 156 -4.09 -9.51 -14.92
N VAL A 157 -4.02 -9.22 -13.61
CA VAL A 157 -4.27 -7.89 -13.04
C VAL A 157 -3.17 -7.54 -12.05
N LEU A 158 -2.47 -6.43 -12.30
CA LEU A 158 -1.56 -5.83 -11.34
C LEU A 158 -2.36 -4.95 -10.37
N VAL A 159 -2.16 -5.13 -9.06
CA VAL A 159 -2.82 -4.37 -7.99
C VAL A 159 -1.77 -3.53 -7.28
N ILE A 160 -1.82 -2.20 -7.43
CA ILE A 160 -0.78 -1.31 -6.93
C ILE A 160 -1.23 -0.64 -5.63
N HIS A 161 -0.38 -0.74 -4.61
CA HIS A 161 -0.63 -0.20 -3.27
C HIS A 161 -0.64 1.33 -3.22
N GLU A 162 -1.14 1.88 -2.13
CA GLU A 162 -1.09 3.30 -1.79
C GLU A 162 0.36 3.75 -1.48
N ASN A 163 0.57 4.91 -0.86
CA ASN A 163 1.89 5.45 -0.53
C ASN A 163 2.52 4.86 0.76
N ARG A 164 2.22 3.63 1.11
CA ARG A 164 2.64 3.01 2.38
C ARG A 164 3.06 1.54 2.24
N GLY A 165 3.28 1.08 1.02
CA GLY A 165 3.69 -0.29 0.71
C GLY A 165 2.53 -1.28 0.66
N LEU A 166 2.88 -2.55 0.50
CA LEU A 166 1.95 -3.67 0.40
C LEU A 166 1.39 -4.00 1.80
N ASN A 167 0.31 -3.33 2.16
CA ASN A 167 -0.40 -3.54 3.43
C ASN A 167 -1.52 -4.61 3.29
N PRO A 168 -2.11 -5.07 4.42
CA PRO A 168 -3.15 -6.11 4.39
C PRO A 168 -4.40 -5.79 3.56
N TYR A 169 -4.75 -4.51 3.40
CA TYR A 169 -5.85 -4.10 2.53
C TYR A 169 -5.55 -4.41 1.05
N ILE A 170 -4.36 -4.09 0.57
CA ILE A 170 -3.97 -4.35 -0.82
C ILE A 170 -3.85 -5.84 -1.11
N GLU A 171 -3.37 -6.63 -0.14
CA GLU A 171 -3.38 -8.09 -0.24
C GLU A 171 -4.81 -8.63 -0.39
N ASP A 172 -5.77 -8.07 0.37
CA ASP A 172 -7.18 -8.45 0.27
C ASP A 172 -7.77 -8.06 -1.10
N VAL A 173 -7.42 -6.90 -1.64
CA VAL A 173 -7.83 -6.51 -3.01
C VAL A 173 -7.28 -7.49 -4.05
N ALA A 174 -6.03 -7.95 -3.94
CA ALA A 174 -5.48 -8.96 -4.83
C ALA A 174 -6.25 -10.29 -4.73
N ARG A 175 -6.65 -10.69 -3.50
CA ARG A 175 -7.50 -11.87 -3.30
C ARG A 175 -8.90 -11.70 -3.93
N ARG A 176 -9.51 -10.51 -3.79
CA ARG A 176 -10.79 -10.19 -4.45
C ARG A 176 -10.69 -10.28 -5.99
N ALA A 177 -9.58 -9.80 -6.56
CA ALA A 177 -9.34 -9.91 -8.00
C ALA A 177 -9.21 -11.39 -8.43
N ALA A 178 -8.54 -12.22 -7.64
CA ALA A 178 -8.42 -13.66 -7.91
C ALA A 178 -9.77 -14.39 -7.80
N ILE A 179 -10.61 -14.04 -6.81
CA ILE A 179 -12.00 -14.55 -6.71
C ILE A 179 -12.81 -14.19 -7.96
N ALA A 180 -12.55 -13.02 -8.55
CA ALA A 180 -13.23 -12.58 -9.78
C ALA A 180 -12.72 -13.25 -11.07
N GLY A 181 -11.68 -14.11 -10.96
CA GLY A 181 -11.15 -14.93 -12.06
C GLY A 181 -9.84 -14.41 -12.68
N PHE A 182 -9.11 -13.55 -12.03
CA PHE A 182 -7.85 -12.99 -12.52
C PHE A 182 -6.63 -13.56 -11.79
N LEU A 183 -5.51 -13.73 -12.52
CA LEU A 183 -4.20 -13.89 -11.89
C LEU A 183 -3.76 -12.53 -11.38
N ALA A 184 -3.75 -12.32 -10.06
CA ALA A 184 -3.46 -11.02 -9.45
C ALA A 184 -2.05 -10.99 -8.85
N LEU A 185 -1.30 -9.93 -9.12
CA LEU A 185 -0.03 -9.64 -8.45
C LEU A 185 -0.12 -8.27 -7.77
N ALA A 186 0.16 -8.24 -6.47
CA ALA A 186 0.40 -7.00 -5.74
C ALA A 186 1.91 -6.88 -5.43
N PRO A 187 2.65 -6.03 -6.17
CA PRO A 187 4.06 -5.76 -5.89
C PRO A 187 4.27 -5.14 -4.51
N ASP A 188 5.34 -5.53 -3.83
CA ASP A 188 5.75 -4.90 -2.58
C ASP A 188 6.81 -3.83 -2.85
N GLY A 189 6.40 -2.59 -3.03
CA GLY A 189 7.30 -1.47 -3.29
C GLY A 189 8.31 -1.22 -2.18
N LEU A 190 8.07 -1.73 -0.97
CA LEU A 190 8.99 -1.63 0.16
C LEU A 190 9.94 -2.84 0.28
N ALA A 191 9.87 -3.82 -0.61
CA ALA A 191 10.74 -5.00 -0.57
C ALA A 191 12.23 -4.68 -0.43
N PRO A 192 12.80 -3.65 -1.10
CA PRO A 192 14.20 -3.26 -0.92
C PRO A 192 14.56 -2.82 0.51
N LEU A 193 13.58 -2.39 1.28
CA LEU A 193 13.71 -1.95 2.68
C LEU A 193 13.20 -2.97 3.70
N GLY A 194 12.92 -4.21 3.27
CA GLY A 194 12.42 -5.29 4.12
C GLY A 194 10.92 -5.53 4.04
N GLY A 195 10.19 -4.74 3.27
CA GLY A 195 8.74 -4.86 3.07
C GLY A 195 7.92 -4.00 4.01
N TYR A 196 6.59 -4.22 4.00
CA TYR A 196 5.66 -3.46 4.85
C TYR A 196 5.98 -3.67 6.36
N PRO A 197 6.21 -2.60 7.13
CA PRO A 197 6.70 -2.69 8.50
C PRO A 197 5.63 -3.04 9.56
N GLY A 198 4.39 -3.30 9.14
CA GLY A 198 3.28 -3.62 10.04
C GLY A 198 2.45 -2.42 10.50
N ASN A 199 2.83 -1.21 10.12
CA ASN A 199 2.06 0.01 10.33
C ASN A 199 2.24 1.00 9.18
N ASP A 200 1.24 1.83 8.95
CA ASP A 200 1.19 2.74 7.80
C ASP A 200 2.14 3.94 7.91
N ASP A 201 2.48 4.37 9.12
CA ASP A 201 3.34 5.53 9.35
C ASP A 201 4.77 5.23 8.92
N ASP A 202 5.29 4.11 9.39
CA ASP A 202 6.61 3.65 9.00
C ASP A 202 6.63 3.28 7.52
N GLY A 203 5.57 2.62 7.02
CA GLY A 203 5.43 2.28 5.60
C GLY A 203 5.52 3.51 4.70
N ARG A 204 4.81 4.59 5.04
CA ARG A 204 4.87 5.87 4.33
C ARG A 204 6.26 6.51 4.41
N THR A 205 6.85 6.53 5.61
CA THR A 205 8.19 7.07 5.83
C THR A 205 9.23 6.30 5.03
N MET A 206 9.11 4.98 4.96
CA MET A 206 9.98 4.13 4.16
C MET A 206 9.80 4.40 2.66
N GLN A 207 8.55 4.46 2.17
CA GLN A 207 8.28 4.72 0.75
C GLN A 207 8.77 6.10 0.30
N ALA A 208 8.68 7.11 1.15
CA ALA A 208 9.19 8.45 0.86
C ALA A 208 10.72 8.50 0.70
N LYS A 209 11.46 7.54 1.28
CA LYS A 209 12.92 7.42 1.14
C LYS A 209 13.36 6.76 -0.16
N LEU A 210 12.46 6.06 -0.85
CA LEU A 210 12.77 5.41 -2.12
C LEU A 210 12.84 6.42 -3.27
N ASP A 211 13.66 6.12 -4.25
CA ASP A 211 13.61 6.82 -5.54
C ASP A 211 12.27 6.51 -6.22
N GLN A 212 11.44 7.53 -6.40
CA GLN A 212 10.08 7.37 -6.92
C GLN A 212 10.04 6.97 -8.40
N ALA A 213 11.04 7.30 -9.20
CA ALA A 213 11.15 6.85 -10.59
C ALA A 213 11.51 5.36 -10.64
N LYS A 214 12.45 4.93 -9.80
CA LYS A 214 12.81 3.51 -9.65
C LYS A 214 11.65 2.70 -9.07
N LEU A 215 10.87 3.25 -8.14
CA LEU A 215 9.69 2.57 -7.60
C LEU A 215 8.62 2.33 -8.69
N ARG A 216 8.40 3.30 -9.59
CA ARG A 216 7.54 3.09 -10.77
C ARG A 216 8.13 2.05 -11.72
N THR A 217 9.46 1.98 -11.85
CA THR A 217 10.14 0.94 -12.62
C THR A 217 9.92 -0.44 -11.99
N ASP A 218 9.92 -0.56 -10.66
CA ASP A 218 9.59 -1.80 -9.95
C ASP A 218 8.16 -2.27 -10.28
N MET A 219 7.18 -1.35 -10.31
CA MET A 219 5.80 -1.66 -10.71
C MET A 219 5.70 -2.09 -12.18
N LEU A 220 6.43 -1.41 -13.08
CA LEU A 220 6.49 -1.75 -14.50
C LEU A 220 7.09 -3.14 -14.72
N ASN A 221 8.17 -3.48 -14.01
CA ASN A 221 8.79 -4.79 -14.11
C ASN A 221 7.86 -5.89 -13.56
N GLY A 222 7.14 -5.63 -12.47
CA GLY A 222 6.09 -6.51 -11.95
C GLY A 222 4.97 -6.74 -12.97
N ALA A 223 4.53 -5.69 -13.67
CA ALA A 223 3.53 -5.78 -14.73
C ALA A 223 4.01 -6.64 -15.91
N LYS A 224 5.24 -6.43 -16.37
CA LYS A 224 5.85 -7.22 -17.46
C LYS A 224 6.02 -8.69 -17.05
N TRP A 225 6.52 -8.93 -15.84
CA TRP A 225 6.68 -10.28 -15.30
C TRP A 225 5.34 -11.01 -15.20
N LEU A 226 4.30 -10.34 -14.68
CA LEU A 226 2.97 -10.93 -14.56
C LEU A 226 2.35 -11.24 -15.92
N LYS A 227 2.49 -10.33 -16.90
CA LYS A 227 2.04 -10.55 -18.27
C LYS A 227 2.66 -11.80 -18.90
N ALA A 228 3.97 -12.01 -18.66
CA ALA A 228 4.74 -13.13 -19.20
C ALA A 228 4.65 -14.40 -18.33
N HIS A 229 3.94 -14.36 -17.19
CA HIS A 229 3.87 -15.51 -16.28
C HIS A 229 3.15 -16.68 -16.93
N LYS A 230 3.63 -17.91 -16.69
CA LYS A 230 3.11 -19.15 -17.31
C LYS A 230 1.62 -19.40 -17.09
N LEU A 231 1.03 -18.83 -16.05
CA LEU A 231 -0.41 -18.89 -15.74
C LEU A 231 -1.19 -17.69 -16.29
N SER A 232 -0.54 -16.77 -16.99
CA SER A 232 -1.18 -15.61 -17.61
C SER A 232 -1.59 -15.93 -19.05
N THR A 233 -2.75 -15.45 -19.49
CA THR A 233 -3.13 -15.47 -20.91
C THR A 233 -2.33 -14.46 -21.75
N GLY A 234 -1.47 -13.63 -21.13
CA GLY A 234 -0.81 -12.51 -21.79
C GLY A 234 -1.66 -11.23 -21.88
N LYS A 235 -2.94 -11.28 -21.47
CA LYS A 235 -3.80 -10.10 -21.32
C LYS A 235 -3.59 -9.50 -19.93
N LEU A 236 -3.30 -8.20 -19.88
CA LEU A 236 -2.93 -7.52 -18.65
C LEU A 236 -3.82 -6.30 -18.39
N GLY A 237 -4.36 -6.22 -17.20
CA GLY A 237 -4.96 -5.02 -16.60
C GLY A 237 -4.14 -4.49 -15.43
N VAL A 238 -4.37 -3.25 -15.05
CA VAL A 238 -3.80 -2.64 -13.85
C VAL A 238 -4.87 -1.89 -13.08
N THR A 239 -4.86 -2.03 -11.76
CA THR A 239 -5.59 -1.16 -10.83
C THR A 239 -4.66 -0.71 -9.72
N GLY A 240 -4.97 0.41 -9.11
CA GLY A 240 -4.17 0.92 -8.00
C GLY A 240 -4.88 2.08 -7.31
N PHE A 241 -4.45 2.38 -6.11
CA PHE A 241 -5.14 3.26 -5.18
C PHE A 241 -4.22 4.40 -4.77
N CYS A 242 -4.70 5.65 -4.77
CA CYS A 242 -3.91 6.82 -4.40
C CYS A 242 -2.63 6.94 -5.25
N TRP A 243 -1.44 6.82 -4.66
CA TRP A 243 -0.17 6.73 -5.38
C TRP A 243 -0.19 5.63 -6.45
N GLY A 244 -0.78 4.48 -6.11
CA GLY A 244 -0.97 3.36 -7.04
C GLY A 244 -1.93 3.69 -8.18
N GLY A 245 -2.95 4.52 -7.94
CA GLY A 245 -3.83 5.04 -8.99
C GLY A 245 -3.07 5.91 -9.98
N GLY A 246 -2.24 6.83 -9.47
CA GLY A 246 -1.33 7.62 -10.31
C GLY A 246 -0.32 6.76 -11.08
N THR A 247 0.18 5.71 -10.43
CA THR A 247 1.09 4.75 -11.08
C THR A 247 0.36 3.91 -12.14
N SER A 248 -0.92 3.58 -11.95
CA SER A 248 -1.74 2.91 -12.98
C SER A 248 -1.90 3.78 -14.23
N ASN A 249 -2.12 5.10 -14.07
CA ASN A 249 -2.11 6.06 -15.17
C ASN A 249 -0.75 6.13 -15.89
N TYR A 250 0.35 6.15 -15.10
CA TYR A 250 1.71 6.11 -15.63
C TYR A 250 1.98 4.82 -16.43
N LEU A 251 1.58 3.66 -15.92
CA LEU A 251 1.76 2.38 -16.62
C LEU A 251 0.94 2.33 -17.91
N ALA A 252 -0.27 2.89 -17.93
CA ALA A 252 -1.08 2.95 -19.14
C ALA A 252 -0.36 3.72 -20.26
N ALA A 253 0.32 4.82 -19.94
CA ALA A 253 1.10 5.56 -20.89
C ALA A 253 2.42 4.85 -21.28
N THR A 254 3.10 4.23 -20.30
CA THR A 254 4.43 3.64 -20.51
C THR A 254 4.37 2.31 -21.27
N MET A 255 3.35 1.49 -21.02
CA MET A 255 3.21 0.17 -21.62
C MET A 255 2.49 0.21 -22.98
N GLY A 256 1.76 1.28 -23.29
CA GLY A 256 1.05 1.41 -24.54
C GLY A 256 0.15 0.20 -24.85
N ALA A 257 0.38 -0.47 -25.97
CA ALA A 257 -0.41 -1.64 -26.40
C ALA A 257 -0.19 -2.91 -25.53
N ASP A 258 0.86 -2.94 -24.71
CA ASP A 258 1.13 -4.06 -23.82
C ASP A 258 0.20 -4.12 -22.61
N LEU A 259 -0.56 -3.05 -22.34
CA LEU A 259 -1.61 -2.98 -21.34
C LEU A 259 -2.97 -2.83 -22.01
N GLN A 260 -3.92 -3.70 -21.69
CA GLN A 260 -5.26 -3.72 -22.30
C GLN A 260 -6.26 -2.86 -21.53
N ALA A 261 -6.17 -2.83 -20.20
CA ALA A 261 -7.12 -2.11 -19.35
C ALA A 261 -6.43 -1.46 -18.14
N SER A 262 -6.92 -0.30 -17.70
CA SER A 262 -6.46 0.37 -16.49
C SER A 262 -7.65 0.92 -15.71
N ALA A 263 -7.66 0.67 -14.39
CA ALA A 263 -8.71 1.13 -13.48
C ALA A 263 -8.08 1.88 -12.27
N PRO A 264 -7.59 3.12 -12.46
CA PRO A 264 -7.02 3.93 -11.38
C PRO A 264 -8.10 4.46 -10.44
N TYR A 265 -7.83 4.39 -9.13
CA TYR A 265 -8.67 4.96 -8.06
C TYR A 265 -7.99 6.19 -7.47
N TYR A 266 -8.70 7.31 -7.46
CA TYR A 266 -8.28 8.60 -6.86
C TYR A 266 -6.77 8.86 -6.99
N GLY A 267 -6.24 8.67 -8.18
CA GLY A 267 -4.82 8.81 -8.50
C GLY A 267 -4.52 10.02 -9.37
N ALA A 268 -3.30 10.53 -9.24
CA ALA A 268 -2.83 11.63 -10.09
C ALA A 268 -2.90 11.26 -11.59
N ALA A 269 -3.22 12.22 -12.42
CA ALA A 269 -3.25 12.09 -13.88
C ALA A 269 -1.88 11.66 -14.44
N ALA A 270 -1.89 11.00 -15.60
CA ALA A 270 -0.66 10.85 -16.38
C ALA A 270 -0.16 12.22 -16.87
N ALA A 271 1.16 12.33 -17.08
CA ALA A 271 1.71 13.54 -17.71
C ALA A 271 1.05 13.78 -19.08
N THR A 272 0.56 14.99 -19.32
CA THR A 272 -0.20 15.34 -20.53
C THR A 272 0.55 14.97 -21.82
N ALA A 273 1.88 15.15 -21.83
CA ALA A 273 2.74 14.79 -22.97
C ALA A 273 2.75 13.27 -23.28
N ASP A 274 2.39 12.43 -22.31
CA ASP A 274 2.44 10.97 -22.44
C ASP A 274 1.06 10.35 -22.72
N VAL A 275 -0.03 11.12 -22.58
CA VAL A 275 -1.40 10.62 -22.77
C VAL A 275 -1.62 10.00 -24.14
N GLY A 276 -1.01 10.55 -25.19
CA GLY A 276 -1.09 10.00 -26.56
C GLY A 276 -0.54 8.58 -26.72
N LYS A 277 0.27 8.12 -25.77
CA LYS A 277 0.83 6.77 -25.74
C LYS A 277 -0.15 5.74 -25.16
N ILE A 278 -1.21 6.15 -24.47
CA ILE A 278 -2.20 5.26 -23.83
C ILE A 278 -2.99 4.53 -24.92
N LYS A 279 -2.95 3.19 -24.88
CA LYS A 279 -3.73 2.29 -25.74
C LYS A 279 -4.74 1.45 -24.94
N ALA A 280 -4.54 1.37 -23.61
CA ALA A 280 -5.44 0.72 -22.68
C ALA A 280 -6.82 1.39 -22.68
N ALA A 281 -7.89 0.60 -22.47
CA ALA A 281 -9.16 1.14 -22.04
C ALA A 281 -9.05 1.63 -20.59
N MET A 282 -9.48 2.86 -20.33
CA MET A 282 -9.36 3.50 -19.02
C MET A 282 -10.70 3.55 -18.32
N LEU A 283 -10.73 3.18 -17.02
CA LEU A 283 -11.89 3.34 -16.14
C LEU A 283 -11.45 4.10 -14.89
N ILE A 284 -11.75 5.39 -14.82
CA ILE A 284 -11.16 6.29 -13.81
C ILE A 284 -12.18 6.52 -12.68
N HIS A 285 -11.77 6.30 -11.43
CA HIS A 285 -12.61 6.46 -10.25
C HIS A 285 -12.15 7.65 -9.41
N PHE A 286 -13.04 8.62 -9.22
CA PHE A 286 -12.84 9.83 -8.43
C PHE A 286 -13.69 9.84 -7.16
N ALA A 287 -13.15 10.35 -6.06
CA ALA A 287 -13.93 10.77 -4.90
C ALA A 287 -14.47 12.19 -5.11
N SER A 288 -15.70 12.49 -4.66
CA SER A 288 -16.27 13.84 -4.85
C SER A 288 -15.59 14.91 -4.00
N LYS A 289 -15.03 14.53 -2.86
CA LYS A 289 -14.34 15.42 -1.92
C LYS A 289 -12.83 15.18 -1.97
N ASP A 290 -12.20 15.45 -3.13
CA ASP A 290 -10.77 15.23 -3.41
C ASP A 290 -10.26 16.30 -4.39
N ASP A 291 -10.25 17.55 -3.93
CA ASP A 291 -9.99 18.71 -4.79
C ASP A 291 -8.63 18.65 -5.47
N GLY A 292 -7.61 18.10 -4.80
CA GLY A 292 -6.27 17.96 -5.36
C GLY A 292 -6.20 17.05 -6.58
N ILE A 293 -6.92 15.93 -6.53
CA ILE A 293 -6.99 14.98 -7.67
C ILE A 293 -7.98 15.47 -8.71
N ASN A 294 -9.17 15.92 -8.27
CA ASN A 294 -10.23 16.36 -9.17
C ASN A 294 -9.81 17.60 -9.98
N GLY A 295 -8.99 18.48 -9.42
CA GLY A 295 -8.43 19.63 -10.10
C GLY A 295 -7.53 19.30 -11.32
N MET A 296 -7.00 18.07 -11.38
CA MET A 296 -6.21 17.61 -12.53
C MET A 296 -7.09 17.11 -13.68
N TRP A 297 -8.36 16.76 -13.41
CA TRP A 297 -9.25 16.09 -14.35
C TRP A 297 -9.51 16.85 -15.63
N PRO A 298 -9.83 18.18 -15.62
CA PRO A 298 -10.17 18.87 -16.86
C PRO A 298 -9.05 18.82 -17.92
N ALA A 299 -7.78 18.98 -17.50
CA ALA A 299 -6.64 18.91 -18.40
C ALA A 299 -6.38 17.46 -18.87
N TYR A 300 -6.54 16.50 -17.97
CA TYR A 300 -6.36 15.07 -18.29
C TYR A 300 -7.43 14.58 -19.25
N GLU A 301 -8.70 14.92 -19.01
CA GLU A 301 -9.80 14.58 -19.91
C GLU A 301 -9.62 15.17 -21.31
N ALA A 302 -9.23 16.44 -21.39
CA ALA A 302 -8.95 17.09 -22.66
C ALA A 302 -7.84 16.35 -23.44
N ALA A 303 -6.78 15.92 -22.77
CA ALA A 303 -5.69 15.16 -23.38
C ALA A 303 -6.15 13.75 -23.84
N LEU A 304 -6.97 13.05 -23.04
CA LEU A 304 -7.55 11.75 -23.41
C LEU A 304 -8.44 11.85 -24.64
N LYS A 305 -9.29 12.88 -24.71
CA LYS A 305 -10.14 13.19 -25.87
C LYS A 305 -9.31 13.48 -27.12
N ALA A 306 -8.30 14.34 -27.00
CA ALA A 306 -7.41 14.68 -28.10
C ALA A 306 -6.62 13.47 -28.63
N ALA A 307 -6.26 12.54 -27.75
CA ALA A 307 -5.56 11.31 -28.12
C ALA A 307 -6.49 10.21 -28.68
N GLY A 308 -7.81 10.40 -28.64
CA GLY A 308 -8.79 9.35 -29.01
C GLY A 308 -8.75 8.15 -28.05
N THR A 309 -8.29 8.33 -26.83
CA THR A 309 -8.21 7.25 -25.84
C THR A 309 -9.61 6.86 -25.41
N ARG A 310 -9.89 5.55 -25.34
CA ARG A 310 -11.13 5.03 -24.80
C ARG A 310 -11.12 5.12 -23.30
N TYR A 311 -12.05 5.88 -22.72
CA TYR A 311 -12.15 6.04 -21.27
C TYR A 311 -13.60 6.17 -20.80
N GLU A 312 -13.79 5.78 -19.55
CA GLU A 312 -14.95 6.06 -18.71
C GLU A 312 -14.44 6.68 -17.40
N ALA A 313 -15.16 7.66 -16.85
CA ALA A 313 -14.78 8.30 -15.59
C ALA A 313 -16.02 8.44 -14.70
N HIS A 314 -15.87 8.11 -13.42
CA HIS A 314 -16.95 8.17 -12.45
C HIS A 314 -16.50 8.90 -11.20
N THR A 315 -17.27 9.93 -10.81
CA THR A 315 -17.14 10.60 -9.51
C THR A 315 -18.22 10.08 -8.57
N TYR A 316 -17.81 9.57 -7.41
CA TYR A 316 -18.72 8.99 -6.43
C TYR A 316 -19.15 10.07 -5.43
N PRO A 317 -20.48 10.32 -5.26
CA PRO A 317 -20.96 11.36 -4.36
C PRO A 317 -20.63 11.03 -2.90
N ASP A 318 -20.43 12.06 -2.11
CA ASP A 318 -20.17 11.99 -0.65
C ASP A 318 -19.00 11.07 -0.25
N THR A 319 -18.00 10.96 -1.11
CA THR A 319 -16.80 10.17 -0.85
C THR A 319 -15.57 11.05 -0.66
N GLN A 320 -14.67 10.58 0.20
CA GLN A 320 -13.35 11.14 0.46
C GLN A 320 -12.27 10.38 -0.32
N HIS A 321 -11.08 10.99 -0.49
CA HIS A 321 -9.90 10.27 -0.96
C HIS A 321 -9.68 8.99 -0.15
N GLY A 322 -9.57 7.83 -0.80
CA GLY A 322 -9.44 6.53 -0.11
C GLY A 322 -10.76 5.84 0.20
N PHE A 323 -11.89 6.25 -0.39
CA PHE A 323 -13.22 5.70 -0.11
C PHE A 323 -13.36 4.19 -0.31
N HIS A 324 -12.49 3.57 -1.09
CA HIS A 324 -12.52 2.13 -1.33
C HIS A 324 -11.83 1.31 -0.22
N ASN A 325 -11.02 1.96 0.62
CA ASN A 325 -10.25 1.28 1.65
C ASN A 325 -11.10 1.02 2.91
N ASN A 326 -11.56 -0.22 3.05
CA ASN A 326 -12.44 -0.66 4.15
C ASN A 326 -11.72 -0.82 5.51
N SER A 327 -10.42 -0.52 5.59
CA SER A 327 -9.70 -0.45 6.86
C SER A 327 -9.81 0.90 7.56
N THR A 328 -10.37 1.91 6.90
CA THR A 328 -10.48 3.30 7.39
C THR A 328 -11.93 3.79 7.40
N PRO A 329 -12.30 4.74 8.28
CA PRO A 329 -13.63 5.34 8.29
C PRO A 329 -13.98 6.17 7.06
N ARG A 330 -13.03 6.44 6.17
CA ARG A 330 -13.31 7.04 4.85
C ARG A 330 -13.99 6.06 3.89
N TYR A 331 -14.06 4.80 4.28
CA TYR A 331 -14.74 3.77 3.50
C TYR A 331 -16.21 4.14 3.29
N ASN A 332 -16.61 4.17 2.04
CA ASN A 332 -18.02 4.27 1.65
C ASN A 332 -18.39 2.95 0.96
N GLU A 333 -19.14 2.12 1.67
CA GLU A 333 -19.46 0.75 1.22
C GLU A 333 -20.16 0.73 -0.14
N ALA A 334 -21.15 1.59 -0.34
CA ALA A 334 -21.91 1.65 -1.59
C ALA A 334 -21.04 2.07 -2.76
N ALA A 335 -20.22 3.11 -2.59
CA ALA A 335 -19.30 3.58 -3.61
C ALA A 335 -18.16 2.58 -3.88
N ALA A 336 -17.61 1.97 -2.83
CA ALA A 336 -16.56 0.96 -2.96
C ALA A 336 -17.07 -0.27 -3.70
N LYS A 337 -18.25 -0.77 -3.34
CA LYS A 337 -18.86 -1.90 -4.04
C LYS A 337 -19.13 -1.57 -5.50
N LEU A 338 -19.77 -0.45 -5.79
CA LEU A 338 -20.13 -0.05 -7.15
C LEU A 338 -18.88 0.16 -8.02
N SER A 339 -17.85 0.84 -7.48
CA SER A 339 -16.60 1.05 -8.22
C SER A 339 -15.85 -0.26 -8.47
N TRP A 340 -15.85 -1.19 -7.52
CA TRP A 340 -15.24 -2.49 -7.68
C TRP A 340 -15.97 -3.36 -8.71
N ASP A 341 -17.30 -3.41 -8.66
CA ASP A 341 -18.11 -4.12 -9.65
C ASP A 341 -17.82 -3.61 -11.08
N ARG A 342 -17.78 -2.28 -11.27
CA ARG A 342 -17.39 -1.64 -12.54
C ARG A 342 -15.97 -2.04 -12.97
N THR A 343 -15.03 -2.07 -12.03
CA THR A 343 -13.64 -2.47 -12.31
C THR A 343 -13.56 -3.92 -12.78
N ILE A 344 -14.28 -4.82 -12.14
CA ILE A 344 -14.31 -6.23 -12.52
C ILE A 344 -14.97 -6.42 -13.90
N GLU A 345 -16.07 -5.73 -14.15
CA GLU A 345 -16.74 -5.77 -15.48
C GLU A 345 -15.83 -5.21 -16.56
N HIS A 346 -15.15 -4.09 -16.30
CA HIS A 346 -14.18 -3.49 -17.21
C HIS A 346 -13.05 -4.46 -17.56
N PHE A 347 -12.46 -5.13 -16.56
CA PHE A 347 -11.42 -6.10 -16.80
C PHE A 347 -11.95 -7.32 -17.56
N LYS A 348 -13.11 -7.86 -17.22
CA LYS A 348 -13.72 -8.97 -17.96
C LYS A 348 -13.95 -8.61 -19.43
N LYS A 349 -14.39 -7.38 -19.71
CA LYS A 349 -14.65 -6.90 -21.09
C LYS A 349 -13.37 -6.74 -21.91
N HIS A 350 -12.28 -6.31 -21.30
CA HIS A 350 -11.07 -5.89 -22.03
C HIS A 350 -9.91 -6.89 -21.94
N LEU A 351 -9.99 -7.88 -21.05
CA LEU A 351 -8.98 -8.92 -20.88
C LEU A 351 -9.44 -10.31 -21.35
N ALA A 352 -10.64 -10.40 -21.93
CA ALA A 352 -11.14 -11.64 -22.51
C ALA A 352 -10.28 -12.12 -23.70
#